data_ab0974eeef0b714648d5635ee6af99bb
#
_entry.id   ab0974eeef0b714648d5635ee6af99bb
#
_cell.length_a   1.000
_cell.length_b   1.000
_cell.length_c   1.000
_cell.angle_alpha   90.00
_cell.angle_beta   90.00
_cell.angle_gamma   90.00
#
_symmetry.space_group_name_H-M   'P 1'
#
loop_
_entity.id
_entity.type
_entity.pdbx_description
1 polymer ?
#
loop_
_entity_poly.entity_id
_entity_poly.type
_entity_poly.pdbx_seq_one_letter_code
_entity_poly.pdbx_strand_id
1 'polypeptide(L)'
;VARNQRMRAEREERGAANKTGDLAPNSNRDKVIIGTAAGDGIGPIIMTEAEKVLKSVLRDRLTSGSLVLKPIEGFTLENRIAAGKTVPDSVMAAMNECDVLLKGPTTTPNAAMNTANIESANVYLRKSFDLFANVRPVAIPEEGIDWTFFRENTEGEYALGSKGEYITGELAVDFKVTTDEGTERIARAAYEYARANGKKRVSIVTKANIMKKTDGNFLNICREVAKEYPEIETDSWFIDIMAAN
;
A
#
# COMPACT_ATOMS: atom_id res chain seq x y z
N VAL A 1 -30.06 6.88 4.39
CA VAL A 1 -30.10 6.04 3.15
C VAL A 1 -29.70 6.90 1.94
N ALA A 2 -30.37 8.04 1.65
CA ALA A 2 -30.08 8.86 0.47
C ALA A 2 -28.65 9.44 0.41
N ARG A 3 -28.03 9.80 1.57
CA ARG A 3 -26.63 10.28 1.63
C ARG A 3 -25.62 9.20 1.27
N ASN A 4 -25.88 7.96 1.68
CA ASN A 4 -25.00 6.81 1.33
C ASN A 4 -25.13 6.44 -0.14
N GLN A 5 -26.31 6.55 -0.74
CA GLN A 5 -26.52 6.29 -2.17
C GLN A 5 -25.83 7.34 -3.04
N ARG A 6 -25.85 8.61 -2.65
CA ARG A 6 -25.15 9.69 -3.36
C ARG A 6 -23.64 9.56 -3.26
N MET A 7 -23.12 9.20 -2.09
CA MET A 7 -21.69 8.94 -1.90
C MET A 7 -21.21 7.68 -2.69
N ARG A 8 -22.10 6.71 -2.88
CA ARG A 8 -21.83 5.53 -3.70
C ARG A 8 -21.75 5.88 -5.20
N ALA A 9 -22.71 6.69 -5.69
CA ALA A 9 -22.70 7.17 -7.06
C ALA A 9 -21.48 8.04 -7.41
N GLU A 10 -21.11 8.96 -6.51
CA GLU A 10 -19.92 9.81 -6.67
C GLU A 10 -18.60 9.00 -6.60
N ARG A 11 -18.60 7.85 -5.90
CA ARG A 11 -17.47 6.90 -5.88
C ARG A 11 -17.43 6.02 -7.13
N GLU A 12 -18.57 5.57 -7.63
CA GLU A 12 -18.70 4.81 -8.88
C GLU A 12 -18.21 5.64 -10.07
N GLU A 13 -18.52 6.94 -10.12
CA GLU A 13 -17.98 7.86 -11.13
C GLU A 13 -16.46 8.06 -10.99
N ARG A 14 -15.93 8.18 -9.77
CA ARG A 14 -14.48 8.24 -9.54
C ARG A 14 -13.78 6.91 -9.78
N GLY A 15 -14.41 5.78 -9.44
CA GLY A 15 -13.90 4.42 -9.67
C GLY A 15 -13.93 4.03 -11.15
N ALA A 16 -14.87 4.56 -11.94
CA ALA A 16 -14.88 4.38 -13.38
C ALA A 16 -13.72 5.10 -14.10
N ALA A 17 -13.16 6.16 -13.47
CA ALA A 17 -11.96 6.85 -13.96
C ALA A 17 -10.65 6.13 -13.57
N ASN A 18 -10.68 5.27 -12.53
CA ASN A 18 -9.53 4.50 -12.05
C ASN A 18 -9.85 3.00 -12.07
N LYS A 19 -10.03 2.42 -13.24
CA LYS A 19 -10.04 0.96 -13.40
C LYS A 19 -8.64 0.40 -13.25
N THR A 20 -8.20 0.20 -12.02
CA THR A 20 -7.01 -0.57 -11.69
C THR A 20 -7.36 -1.64 -10.67
N GLY A 21 -8.11 -2.64 -11.11
CA GLY A 21 -8.47 -3.80 -10.28
C GLY A 21 -7.81 -5.10 -10.70
N ASP A 22 -7.06 -5.12 -11.79
CA ASP A 22 -6.38 -6.33 -12.24
C ASP A 22 -4.98 -6.42 -11.64
N LEU A 23 -4.82 -7.26 -10.63
CA LEU A 23 -3.51 -7.73 -10.12
C LEU A 23 -2.78 -8.62 -11.15
N ALA A 24 -3.37 -8.87 -12.31
CA ALA A 24 -2.67 -9.49 -13.42
C ALA A 24 -1.62 -8.52 -13.97
N PRO A 25 -0.36 -8.96 -14.16
CA PRO A 25 0.60 -8.15 -14.88
C PRO A 25 -0.02 -7.80 -16.23
N ASN A 26 -0.06 -6.51 -16.54
CA ASN A 26 -0.61 -6.00 -17.79
C ASN A 26 0.30 -6.50 -18.93
N SER A 27 0.11 -7.76 -19.33
CA SER A 27 0.95 -8.51 -20.25
C SER A 27 0.89 -7.99 -21.69
N ASN A 28 0.15 -6.90 -21.92
CA ASN A 28 -0.14 -6.38 -23.24
C ASN A 28 0.45 -4.99 -23.51
N ARG A 29 1.46 -4.55 -22.75
CA ARG A 29 2.19 -3.30 -23.05
C ARG A 29 3.53 -3.65 -23.70
N ASP A 30 3.75 -3.14 -24.89
CA ASP A 30 5.03 -3.27 -25.62
C ASP A 30 6.20 -2.65 -24.85
N LYS A 31 5.91 -1.75 -23.90
CA LYS A 31 6.88 -1.01 -23.13
C LYS A 31 6.42 -0.82 -21.67
N VAL A 32 7.30 -1.11 -20.71
CA VAL A 32 7.11 -0.88 -19.27
C VAL A 32 8.04 0.25 -18.80
N ILE A 33 7.51 1.22 -18.09
CA ILE A 33 8.26 2.35 -17.51
C ILE A 33 8.35 2.18 -16.00
N ILE A 34 9.56 2.00 -15.48
CA ILE A 34 9.85 1.99 -14.04
C ILE A 34 10.39 3.36 -13.64
N GLY A 35 9.61 4.12 -12.89
CA GLY A 35 10.07 5.37 -12.27
C GLY A 35 10.98 5.08 -11.09
N THR A 36 12.16 5.70 -11.03
CA THR A 36 13.09 5.57 -9.90
C THR A 36 13.22 6.90 -9.19
N ALA A 37 12.89 6.93 -7.89
CA ALA A 37 12.97 8.11 -7.05
C ALA A 37 13.90 7.87 -5.87
N ALA A 38 15.01 8.61 -5.78
CA ALA A 38 16.03 8.39 -4.77
C ALA A 38 15.52 8.67 -3.34
N GLY A 39 14.69 9.69 -3.16
CA GLY A 39 14.18 10.09 -1.84
C GLY A 39 15.23 10.79 -0.99
N ASP A 40 15.16 10.59 0.33
CA ASP A 40 15.93 11.32 1.34
C ASP A 40 16.99 10.45 2.04
N GLY A 41 17.91 11.09 2.75
CA GLY A 41 18.87 10.44 3.62
C GLY A 41 19.78 9.44 2.89
N ILE A 42 19.73 8.17 3.29
CA ILE A 42 20.48 7.09 2.63
C ILE A 42 19.94 6.72 1.23
N GLY A 43 18.77 7.24 0.88
CA GLY A 43 18.05 6.92 -0.36
C GLY A 43 18.90 6.96 -1.63
N PRO A 44 19.61 8.06 -1.92
CA PRO A 44 20.45 8.16 -3.12
C PRO A 44 21.51 7.05 -3.21
N ILE A 45 22.11 6.66 -2.10
CA ILE A 45 23.15 5.61 -2.06
C ILE A 45 22.54 4.25 -2.38
N ILE A 46 21.48 3.85 -1.66
CA ILE A 46 20.86 2.53 -1.84
C ILE A 46 20.16 2.41 -3.20
N MET A 47 19.56 3.48 -3.69
CA MET A 47 18.89 3.48 -4.99
C MET A 47 19.90 3.36 -6.15
N THR A 48 21.07 3.98 -6.03
CA THR A 48 22.15 3.81 -7.02
C THR A 48 22.55 2.34 -7.14
N GLU A 49 22.73 1.64 -6.01
CA GLU A 49 23.09 0.21 -6.03
C GLU A 49 21.92 -0.67 -6.53
N ALA A 50 20.69 -0.37 -6.11
CA ALA A 50 19.51 -1.07 -6.61
C ALA A 50 19.35 -0.93 -8.14
N GLU A 51 19.58 0.27 -8.69
CA GLU A 51 19.54 0.48 -10.13
C GLU A 51 20.65 -0.27 -10.88
N LYS A 52 21.85 -0.41 -10.31
CA LYS A 52 22.93 -1.24 -10.90
C LYS A 52 22.48 -2.69 -11.04
N VAL A 53 21.86 -3.25 -9.98
CA VAL A 53 21.32 -4.61 -10.01
C VAL A 53 20.22 -4.72 -11.06
N LEU A 54 19.25 -3.82 -11.08
CA LEU A 54 18.17 -3.81 -12.08
C LEU A 54 18.71 -3.73 -13.50
N LYS A 55 19.67 -2.85 -13.77
CA LYS A 55 20.32 -2.70 -15.08
C LYS A 55 21.06 -3.98 -15.51
N SER A 56 21.62 -4.72 -14.57
CA SER A 56 22.26 -6.00 -14.84
C SER A 56 21.25 -7.10 -15.15
N VAL A 57 20.26 -7.29 -14.28
CA VAL A 57 19.24 -8.35 -14.40
C VAL A 57 18.31 -8.14 -15.59
N LEU A 58 17.96 -6.88 -15.89
CA LEU A 58 17.00 -6.52 -16.93
C LEU A 58 17.67 -6.01 -18.22
N ARG A 59 18.95 -6.29 -18.41
CA ARG A 59 19.77 -5.76 -19.53
C ARG A 59 19.09 -5.93 -20.89
N ASP A 60 18.62 -7.12 -21.19
CA ASP A 60 18.04 -7.43 -22.50
C ASP A 60 16.76 -6.63 -22.76
N ARG A 61 15.92 -6.46 -21.73
CA ARG A 61 14.70 -5.66 -21.83
C ARG A 61 14.98 -4.16 -21.94
N LEU A 62 16.04 -3.68 -21.28
CA LEU A 62 16.47 -2.29 -21.38
C LEU A 62 17.07 -2.03 -22.77
N THR A 63 17.90 -2.97 -23.30
CA THR A 63 18.49 -2.86 -24.63
C THR A 63 17.44 -2.89 -25.75
N SER A 64 16.44 -3.75 -25.62
CA SER A 64 15.33 -3.83 -26.59
C SER A 64 14.35 -2.64 -26.50
N GLY A 65 14.43 -1.81 -25.44
CA GLY A 65 13.50 -0.74 -25.18
C GLY A 65 12.13 -1.17 -24.67
N SER A 66 11.92 -2.48 -24.43
CA SER A 66 10.68 -2.99 -23.82
C SER A 66 10.55 -2.64 -22.34
N LEU A 67 11.63 -2.15 -21.72
CA LEU A 67 11.64 -1.59 -20.38
C LEU A 67 12.49 -0.32 -20.35
N VAL A 68 12.02 0.69 -19.60
CA VAL A 68 12.73 1.96 -19.41
C VAL A 68 12.81 2.26 -17.91
N LEU A 69 14.00 2.63 -17.43
CA LEU A 69 14.16 3.26 -16.11
C LEU A 69 14.07 4.77 -16.29
N LYS A 70 13.10 5.40 -15.63
CA LYS A 70 12.87 6.84 -15.67
C LYS A 70 13.19 7.47 -14.32
N PRO A 71 14.28 8.26 -14.20
CA PRO A 71 14.55 9.01 -12.98
C PRO A 71 13.43 10.01 -12.67
N ILE A 72 12.99 10.05 -11.42
CA ILE A 72 12.02 11.01 -10.89
C ILE A 72 12.80 12.00 -10.03
N GLU A 73 13.07 13.15 -10.57
CA GLU A 73 13.82 14.21 -9.90
C GLU A 73 12.92 15.03 -8.97
N GLY A 74 13.52 15.67 -7.97
CA GLY A 74 12.81 16.61 -7.10
C GLY A 74 11.98 16.01 -5.98
N PHE A 75 12.05 14.70 -5.76
CA PHE A 75 11.33 14.03 -4.67
C PHE A 75 12.17 13.98 -3.39
N THR A 76 12.59 15.14 -2.89
CA THR A 76 13.34 15.29 -1.64
C THR A 76 12.57 16.13 -0.63
N LEU A 77 12.93 16.03 0.65
CA LEU A 77 12.31 16.81 1.72
C LEU A 77 12.42 18.32 1.46
N GLU A 78 13.61 18.79 1.03
CA GLU A 78 13.87 20.19 0.74
C GLU A 78 12.93 20.72 -0.35
N ASN A 79 12.77 19.99 -1.43
CA ASN A 79 11.90 20.40 -2.54
C ASN A 79 10.42 20.35 -2.14
N ARG A 80 10.03 19.40 -1.31
CA ARG A 80 8.67 19.28 -0.76
C ARG A 80 8.34 20.46 0.15
N ILE A 81 9.28 20.86 1.02
CA ILE A 81 9.16 22.03 1.89
C ILE A 81 9.09 23.31 1.04
N ALA A 82 9.99 23.47 0.08
CA ALA A 82 10.02 24.64 -0.81
C ALA A 82 8.72 24.78 -1.63
N ALA A 83 8.14 23.67 -2.08
CA ALA A 83 6.86 23.66 -2.79
C ALA A 83 5.64 23.82 -1.88
N GLY A 84 5.80 23.71 -0.55
CA GLY A 84 4.69 23.66 0.40
C GLY A 84 3.70 22.51 0.15
N LYS A 85 4.18 21.39 -0.42
CA LYS A 85 3.37 20.25 -0.81
C LYS A 85 3.97 18.95 -0.31
N THR A 86 3.10 18.00 0.03
CA THR A 86 3.51 16.63 0.39
C THR A 86 4.28 15.95 -0.73
N VAL A 87 3.84 16.14 -1.97
CA VAL A 87 4.56 15.76 -3.20
C VAL A 87 4.39 16.91 -4.20
N PRO A 88 5.46 17.48 -4.77
CA PRO A 88 5.36 18.53 -5.78
C PRO A 88 4.60 18.06 -7.04
N ASP A 89 3.87 18.95 -7.69
CA ASP A 89 3.05 18.62 -8.87
C ASP A 89 3.87 18.03 -10.02
N SER A 90 5.07 18.55 -10.25
CA SER A 90 5.99 18.06 -11.28
C SER A 90 6.42 16.62 -11.01
N VAL A 91 6.64 16.27 -9.72
CA VAL A 91 6.97 14.92 -9.29
C VAL A 91 5.77 13.99 -9.49
N MET A 92 4.56 14.41 -9.09
CA MET A 92 3.34 13.64 -9.33
C MET A 92 3.09 13.41 -10.82
N ALA A 93 3.28 14.43 -11.66
CA ALA A 93 3.15 14.30 -13.12
C ALA A 93 4.13 13.26 -13.67
N ALA A 94 5.41 13.32 -13.25
CA ALA A 94 6.43 12.38 -13.68
C ALA A 94 6.15 10.94 -13.21
N MET A 95 5.60 10.77 -12.00
CA MET A 95 5.20 9.48 -11.45
C MET A 95 3.99 8.87 -12.19
N ASN A 96 3.03 9.70 -12.59
CA ASN A 96 1.85 9.26 -13.35
C ASN A 96 2.18 8.70 -14.75
N GLU A 97 3.34 9.03 -15.31
CA GLU A 97 3.80 8.48 -16.58
C GLU A 97 4.43 7.08 -16.43
N CYS A 98 4.59 6.59 -15.23
CA CYS A 98 5.25 5.32 -14.93
C CYS A 98 4.24 4.20 -14.65
N ASP A 99 4.58 2.98 -15.06
CA ASP A 99 3.77 1.78 -14.75
C ASP A 99 4.09 1.24 -13.36
N VAL A 100 5.34 1.41 -12.92
CA VAL A 100 5.86 0.96 -11.62
C VAL A 100 6.75 2.04 -11.03
N LEU A 101 6.71 2.21 -9.71
CA LEU A 101 7.60 3.13 -8.99
C LEU A 101 8.50 2.36 -8.03
N LEU A 102 9.81 2.53 -8.21
CA LEU A 102 10.83 2.13 -7.24
C LEU A 102 11.33 3.40 -6.55
N LYS A 103 11.08 3.51 -5.25
CA LYS A 103 11.48 4.69 -4.49
C LYS A 103 12.29 4.36 -3.26
N GLY A 104 13.27 5.19 -2.99
CA GLY A 104 14.01 5.21 -1.73
C GLY A 104 13.16 5.74 -0.56
N PRO A 105 13.75 5.81 0.64
CA PRO A 105 13.09 6.33 1.83
C PRO A 105 12.74 7.82 1.67
N THR A 106 11.69 8.27 2.37
CA THR A 106 11.31 9.68 2.45
C THR A 106 11.21 10.11 3.90
N THR A 107 11.75 11.26 4.22
CA THR A 107 11.67 11.85 5.55
C THR A 107 10.33 12.52 5.75
N THR A 108 9.68 12.22 6.88
CA THR A 108 8.50 12.97 7.36
C THR A 108 8.99 13.92 8.45
N PRO A 109 8.78 15.23 8.32
CA PRO A 109 9.15 16.17 9.36
C PRO A 109 8.50 15.83 10.70
N ASN A 110 9.21 16.03 11.76
CA ASN A 110 8.71 15.91 13.13
C ASN A 110 8.85 17.26 13.87
N ALA A 111 8.25 17.38 15.04
CA ALA A 111 8.27 18.61 15.82
C ALA A 111 9.68 19.12 16.19
N ALA A 112 10.69 18.25 16.22
CA ALA A 112 12.06 18.60 16.52
C ALA A 112 12.81 19.26 15.35
N MET A 113 12.31 19.11 14.12
CA MET A 113 12.99 19.60 12.91
C MET A 113 12.74 21.08 12.61
N ASN A 114 11.93 21.79 13.40
CA ASN A 114 11.58 23.20 13.21
C ASN A 114 11.26 23.58 11.74
N THR A 115 10.63 22.67 11.01
CA THR A 115 10.24 22.82 9.62
C THR A 115 8.70 22.79 9.48
N ALA A 116 8.18 23.18 8.32
CA ALA A 116 6.75 23.08 8.03
C ALA A 116 6.26 21.64 8.26
N ASN A 117 5.15 21.46 8.95
CA ASN A 117 4.52 20.17 9.14
C ASN A 117 3.90 19.71 7.82
N ILE A 118 4.56 18.79 7.14
CA ILE A 118 4.09 18.22 5.87
C ILE A 118 3.70 16.77 6.12
N GLU A 119 2.55 16.36 5.59
CA GLU A 119 2.08 14.97 5.67
C GLU A 119 3.12 13.99 5.12
N SER A 120 3.07 12.75 5.58
CA SER A 120 3.93 11.68 5.07
C SER A 120 3.73 11.48 3.56
N ALA A 121 4.81 11.63 2.78
CA ALA A 121 4.78 11.37 1.34
C ALA A 121 4.36 9.93 1.01
N ASN A 122 4.73 8.96 1.86
CA ASN A 122 4.31 7.57 1.67
C ASN A 122 2.79 7.42 1.78
N VAL A 123 2.18 8.01 2.80
CA VAL A 123 0.72 7.96 3.00
C VAL A 123 0.00 8.67 1.85
N TYR A 124 0.51 9.82 1.44
CA TYR A 124 -0.04 10.59 0.32
C TYR A 124 -0.02 9.76 -0.99
N LEU A 125 1.13 9.18 -1.36
CA LEU A 125 1.26 8.38 -2.57
C LEU A 125 0.36 7.13 -2.55
N ARG A 126 0.28 6.43 -1.41
CA ARG A 126 -0.62 5.28 -1.24
C ARG A 126 -2.07 5.62 -1.56
N LYS A 127 -2.54 6.77 -1.05
CA LYS A 127 -3.92 7.24 -1.29
C LYS A 127 -4.10 7.75 -2.73
N SER A 128 -3.13 8.52 -3.25
CA SER A 128 -3.23 9.12 -4.59
C SER A 128 -3.23 8.09 -5.72
N PHE A 129 -2.48 7.00 -5.56
CA PHE A 129 -2.39 5.89 -6.52
C PHE A 129 -3.27 4.70 -6.14
N ASP A 130 -4.10 4.82 -5.11
CA ASP A 130 -4.92 3.73 -4.55
C ASP A 130 -4.14 2.42 -4.34
N LEU A 131 -2.95 2.52 -3.77
CA LEU A 131 -2.09 1.37 -3.47
C LEU A 131 -2.61 0.65 -2.22
N PHE A 132 -3.78 0.06 -2.33
CA PHE A 132 -4.53 -0.48 -1.20
C PHE A 132 -3.90 -1.74 -0.59
N ALA A 133 -3.22 -2.57 -1.38
CA ALA A 133 -2.63 -3.82 -0.93
C ALA A 133 -1.13 -3.67 -0.66
N ASN A 134 -0.71 -3.80 0.58
CA ASN A 134 0.68 -3.98 0.94
C ASN A 134 0.98 -5.48 0.96
N VAL A 135 1.66 -5.96 -0.08
CA VAL A 135 1.96 -7.38 -0.29
C VAL A 135 3.41 -7.65 0.12
N ARG A 136 3.61 -8.57 1.07
CA ARG A 136 4.94 -8.89 1.60
C ARG A 136 5.16 -10.40 1.59
N PRO A 137 5.85 -10.94 0.58
CA PRO A 137 6.27 -12.33 0.59
C PRO A 137 7.43 -12.56 1.58
N VAL A 138 7.40 -13.69 2.26
CA VAL A 138 8.47 -14.19 3.14
C VAL A 138 8.70 -15.65 2.78
N ALA A 139 9.89 -15.99 2.35
CA ALA A 139 10.27 -17.35 2.02
C ALA A 139 11.57 -17.73 2.76
N ILE A 140 11.50 -18.82 3.52
CA ILE A 140 12.66 -19.48 4.18
C ILE A 140 12.53 -20.96 3.86
N PRO A 141 13.04 -21.41 2.70
CA PRO A 141 12.80 -22.76 2.20
C PRO A 141 13.31 -23.85 3.13
N GLU A 142 14.42 -23.63 3.82
CA GLU A 142 15.01 -24.55 4.79
C GLU A 142 14.13 -24.79 6.03
N GLU A 143 13.24 -23.85 6.34
CA GLU A 143 12.27 -23.96 7.43
C GLU A 143 10.86 -24.31 6.92
N GLY A 144 10.68 -24.48 5.63
CA GLY A 144 9.38 -24.72 5.01
C GLY A 144 8.44 -23.51 5.06
N ILE A 145 8.98 -22.30 5.26
CA ILE A 145 8.21 -21.06 5.32
C ILE A 145 8.07 -20.49 3.92
N ASP A 146 6.83 -20.28 3.51
CA ASP A 146 6.45 -19.60 2.26
C ASP A 146 5.14 -18.86 2.48
N TRP A 147 5.24 -17.71 3.12
CA TRP A 147 4.10 -16.87 3.48
C TRP A 147 4.03 -15.63 2.62
N THR A 148 2.83 -15.07 2.47
CA THR A 148 2.64 -13.76 1.86
C THR A 148 1.63 -12.99 2.70
N PHE A 149 2.05 -11.86 3.25
CA PHE A 149 1.19 -10.98 4.02
C PHE A 149 0.46 -10.01 3.08
N PHE A 150 -0.85 -9.93 3.23
CA PHE A 150 -1.69 -8.92 2.61
C PHE A 150 -2.20 -7.98 3.70
N ARG A 151 -1.85 -6.70 3.60
CA ARG A 151 -2.33 -5.67 4.53
C ARG A 151 -3.02 -4.57 3.75
N GLU A 152 -4.24 -4.21 4.16
CA GLU A 152 -4.85 -2.98 3.69
C GLU A 152 -3.95 -1.80 4.07
N ASN A 153 -3.69 -0.91 3.12
CA ASN A 153 -2.59 0.04 3.18
C ASN A 153 -3.05 1.51 3.15
N THR A 154 -4.34 1.76 2.93
CA THR A 154 -4.96 3.09 2.79
C THR A 154 -5.89 3.44 3.94
N GLU A 155 -6.25 2.45 4.76
CA GLU A 155 -7.12 2.57 5.94
C GLU A 155 -6.34 2.29 7.25
N GLY A 156 -7.03 1.84 8.27
CA GLY A 156 -6.46 1.60 9.59
C GLY A 156 -6.07 2.89 10.30
N GLU A 157 -4.94 2.89 10.91
CA GLU A 157 -4.36 4.03 11.61
C GLU A 157 -3.86 5.13 10.64
N TYR A 158 -3.70 4.80 9.36
CA TYR A 158 -3.21 5.74 8.33
C TYR A 158 -4.32 6.61 7.72
N ALA A 159 -5.59 6.24 7.85
CA ALA A 159 -6.69 6.92 7.18
C ALA A 159 -6.85 8.39 7.63
N LEU A 160 -6.78 8.62 8.92
CA LEU A 160 -6.92 9.95 9.52
C LEU A 160 -5.58 10.57 9.91
N GLY A 161 -4.49 9.79 9.95
CA GLY A 161 -3.14 10.27 10.20
C GLY A 161 -3.04 11.12 11.47
N SER A 162 -2.65 12.38 11.32
CA SER A 162 -2.46 13.35 12.41
C SER A 162 -3.76 13.99 12.94
N LYS A 163 -4.93 13.39 12.70
CA LYS A 163 -6.23 13.89 13.18
C LYS A 163 -6.63 13.35 14.56
N GLY A 164 -5.70 12.76 15.28
CA GLY A 164 -5.84 12.45 16.70
C GLY A 164 -5.92 13.73 17.55
N GLU A 165 -6.50 13.63 18.73
CA GLU A 165 -6.71 14.76 19.62
C GLU A 165 -6.31 14.42 21.06
N TYR A 166 -5.85 15.44 21.79
CA TYR A 166 -5.77 15.39 23.24
C TYR A 166 -7.13 15.78 23.83
N ILE A 167 -7.81 14.81 24.43
CA ILE A 167 -9.09 15.05 25.13
C ILE A 167 -8.85 15.80 26.45
N THR A 168 -7.73 15.47 27.12
CA THR A 168 -7.18 16.19 28.26
C THR A 168 -5.66 16.26 28.12
N GLY A 169 -4.97 16.97 29.02
CA GLY A 169 -3.49 17.01 29.02
C GLY A 169 -2.81 15.64 29.18
N GLU A 170 -3.55 14.64 29.64
CA GLU A 170 -3.04 13.29 29.91
C GLU A 170 -3.68 12.21 29.00
N LEU A 171 -4.76 12.54 28.27
CA LEU A 171 -5.51 11.59 27.44
C LEU A 171 -5.45 11.98 25.97
N ALA A 172 -4.75 11.21 25.17
CA ALA A 172 -4.73 11.32 23.73
C ALA A 172 -5.58 10.20 23.08
N VAL A 173 -6.18 10.50 21.94
CA VAL A 173 -6.99 9.59 21.14
C VAL A 173 -6.57 9.67 19.68
N ASP A 174 -6.28 8.53 19.06
CA ASP A 174 -6.15 8.35 17.62
C ASP A 174 -7.27 7.45 17.08
N PHE A 175 -7.46 7.46 15.78
CA PHE A 175 -8.55 6.75 15.13
C PHE A 175 -8.05 5.60 14.27
N LYS A 176 -8.71 4.45 14.39
CA LYS A 176 -8.60 3.34 13.43
C LYS A 176 -9.86 3.32 12.57
N VAL A 177 -9.68 3.38 11.25
CA VAL A 177 -10.77 3.34 10.27
C VAL A 177 -10.75 2.00 9.55
N THR A 178 -11.92 1.37 9.43
CA THR A 178 -12.11 0.15 8.65
C THR A 178 -13.42 0.30 7.90
N THR A 179 -13.40 0.18 6.57
CA THR A 179 -14.59 0.21 5.74
C THR A 179 -14.90 -1.19 5.20
N ASP A 180 -16.15 -1.42 4.83
CA ASP A 180 -16.57 -2.68 4.23
C ASP A 180 -15.87 -2.90 2.88
N GLU A 181 -15.81 -1.85 2.05
CA GLU A 181 -15.18 -1.88 0.72
C GLU A 181 -13.67 -2.15 0.83
N GLY A 182 -12.96 -1.44 1.73
CA GLY A 182 -11.53 -1.64 1.94
C GLY A 182 -11.20 -3.04 2.47
N THR A 183 -12.07 -3.57 3.34
CA THR A 183 -11.93 -4.93 3.85
C THR A 183 -12.19 -5.97 2.77
N GLU A 184 -13.26 -5.83 2.01
CA GLU A 184 -13.61 -6.77 0.96
C GLU A 184 -12.50 -6.87 -0.10
N ARG A 185 -12.00 -5.72 -0.59
CA ARG A 185 -10.98 -5.69 -1.64
C ARG A 185 -9.66 -6.33 -1.20
N ILE A 186 -9.21 -6.10 0.05
CA ILE A 186 -7.97 -6.72 0.52
C ILE A 186 -8.14 -8.22 0.76
N ALA A 187 -9.29 -8.65 1.25
CA ALA A 187 -9.61 -10.05 1.39
C ALA A 187 -9.61 -10.77 0.02
N ARG A 188 -10.33 -10.22 -0.97
CA ARG A 188 -10.33 -10.75 -2.34
C ARG A 188 -8.93 -10.84 -2.93
N ALA A 189 -8.13 -9.78 -2.79
CA ALA A 189 -6.74 -9.78 -3.26
C ALA A 189 -5.91 -10.92 -2.66
N ALA A 190 -6.07 -11.20 -1.36
CA ALA A 190 -5.37 -12.28 -0.69
C ALA A 190 -5.83 -13.67 -1.17
N TYR A 191 -7.15 -13.89 -1.34
CA TYR A 191 -7.68 -15.16 -1.82
C TYR A 191 -7.35 -15.40 -3.30
N GLU A 192 -7.47 -14.39 -4.16
CA GLU A 192 -7.07 -14.51 -5.58
C GLU A 192 -5.58 -14.81 -5.73
N TYR A 193 -4.74 -14.15 -4.93
CA TYR A 193 -3.32 -14.47 -4.88
C TYR A 193 -3.07 -15.90 -4.42
N ALA A 194 -3.75 -16.35 -3.37
CA ALA A 194 -3.64 -17.71 -2.87
C ALA A 194 -4.03 -18.73 -3.95
N ARG A 195 -5.15 -18.53 -4.63
CA ARG A 195 -5.62 -19.35 -5.75
C ARG A 195 -4.59 -19.39 -6.89
N ALA A 196 -4.13 -18.22 -7.35
CA ALA A 196 -3.20 -18.12 -8.46
C ALA A 196 -1.83 -18.75 -8.18
N ASN A 197 -1.40 -18.76 -6.91
CA ASN A 197 -0.10 -19.27 -6.49
C ASN A 197 -0.16 -20.64 -5.80
N GLY A 198 -1.30 -21.34 -5.87
CA GLY A 198 -1.47 -22.69 -5.31
C GLY A 198 -1.34 -22.77 -3.79
N LYS A 199 -1.50 -21.65 -3.08
CA LYS A 199 -1.55 -21.60 -1.62
C LYS A 199 -2.82 -22.28 -1.13
N LYS A 200 -2.74 -22.99 -0.01
CA LYS A 200 -3.82 -23.81 0.49
C LYS A 200 -4.60 -23.19 1.63
N ARG A 201 -4.06 -22.15 2.25
CA ARG A 201 -4.67 -21.53 3.43
C ARG A 201 -4.52 -20.01 3.41
N VAL A 202 -5.56 -19.32 3.89
CA VAL A 202 -5.55 -17.89 4.22
C VAL A 202 -5.90 -17.73 5.69
N SER A 203 -5.00 -17.12 6.46
CA SER A 203 -5.21 -16.82 7.88
C SER A 203 -5.62 -15.36 8.06
N ILE A 204 -6.77 -15.13 8.68
CA ILE A 204 -7.28 -13.80 8.97
C ILE A 204 -6.78 -13.38 10.37
N VAL A 205 -5.92 -12.36 10.40
CA VAL A 205 -5.27 -11.92 11.65
C VAL A 205 -5.84 -10.59 12.12
N THR A 206 -6.39 -10.55 13.34
CA THR A 206 -7.10 -9.39 13.88
C THR A 206 -6.92 -9.24 15.38
N LYS A 207 -7.47 -8.18 15.96
CA LYS A 207 -7.71 -8.04 17.41
C LYS A 207 -9.22 -7.94 17.72
N ALA A 208 -10.04 -8.74 17.03
CA ALA A 208 -11.50 -8.69 17.08
C ALA A 208 -12.10 -8.99 18.46
N ASN A 209 -11.35 -9.67 19.34
CA ASN A 209 -11.78 -9.90 20.73
C ASN A 209 -11.83 -8.60 21.55
N ILE A 210 -11.05 -7.59 21.19
CA ILE A 210 -11.00 -6.27 21.85
C ILE A 210 -11.67 -5.22 20.97
N MET A 211 -11.21 -5.07 19.72
CA MET A 211 -11.69 -4.06 18.78
C MET A 211 -12.91 -4.57 17.97
N LYS A 212 -14.03 -4.72 18.68
CA LYS A 212 -15.22 -5.41 18.15
C LYS A 212 -15.88 -4.72 16.96
N LYS A 213 -15.72 -3.40 16.80
CA LYS A 213 -16.34 -2.65 15.68
C LYS A 213 -15.47 -2.66 14.43
N THR A 214 -14.22 -2.30 14.54
CA THR A 214 -13.30 -2.27 13.40
C THR A 214 -12.82 -3.67 13.03
N ASP A 215 -12.09 -4.35 13.90
CA ASP A 215 -11.54 -5.66 13.63
C ASP A 215 -12.61 -6.77 13.59
N GLY A 216 -13.67 -6.63 14.39
CA GLY A 216 -14.81 -7.56 14.33
C GLY A 216 -15.52 -7.50 12.98
N ASN A 217 -15.76 -6.29 12.43
CA ASN A 217 -16.34 -6.12 11.12
C ASN A 217 -15.40 -6.67 10.03
N PHE A 218 -14.11 -6.33 10.11
CA PHE A 218 -13.07 -6.88 9.22
C PHE A 218 -13.12 -8.41 9.18
N LEU A 219 -13.12 -9.07 10.35
CA LEU A 219 -13.17 -10.53 10.44
C LEU A 219 -14.43 -11.10 9.78
N ASN A 220 -15.59 -10.48 10.02
CA ASN A 220 -16.86 -10.95 9.46
C ASN A 220 -16.87 -10.84 7.93
N ILE A 221 -16.44 -9.71 7.36
CA ILE A 221 -16.39 -9.51 5.91
C ILE A 221 -15.38 -10.48 5.27
N CYS A 222 -14.19 -10.65 5.86
CA CYS A 222 -13.23 -11.64 5.34
C CYS A 222 -13.81 -13.06 5.33
N ARG A 223 -14.60 -13.43 6.33
CA ARG A 223 -15.29 -14.74 6.37
C ARG A 223 -16.39 -14.86 5.31
N GLU A 224 -17.10 -13.77 4.99
CA GLU A 224 -18.07 -13.79 3.89
C GLU A 224 -17.37 -13.97 2.55
N VAL A 225 -16.28 -13.24 2.30
CA VAL A 225 -15.46 -13.41 1.09
C VAL A 225 -14.89 -14.83 0.99
N ALA A 226 -14.45 -15.42 2.10
CA ALA A 226 -13.92 -16.79 2.13
C ALA A 226 -14.89 -17.83 1.56
N LYS A 227 -16.20 -17.63 1.68
CA LYS A 227 -17.20 -18.55 1.13
C LYS A 227 -17.16 -18.69 -0.39
N GLU A 228 -16.60 -17.70 -1.08
CA GLU A 228 -16.42 -17.72 -2.53
C GLU A 228 -15.19 -18.53 -2.98
N TYR A 229 -14.37 -18.99 -1.99
CA TYR A 229 -13.12 -19.72 -2.22
C TYR A 229 -13.09 -21.03 -1.41
N PRO A 230 -14.04 -21.95 -1.63
CA PRO A 230 -14.19 -23.16 -0.81
C PRO A 230 -13.00 -24.12 -0.91
N GLU A 231 -12.15 -23.95 -1.93
CA GLU A 231 -10.92 -24.74 -2.13
C GLU A 231 -9.75 -24.26 -1.26
N ILE A 232 -9.88 -23.10 -0.59
CA ILE A 232 -8.85 -22.51 0.27
C ILE A 232 -9.28 -22.60 1.73
N GLU A 233 -8.49 -23.30 2.55
CA GLU A 233 -8.69 -23.35 3.99
C GLU A 233 -8.64 -21.95 4.59
N THR A 234 -9.59 -21.61 5.45
CA THR A 234 -9.62 -20.31 6.12
C THR A 234 -9.65 -20.51 7.64
N ASP A 235 -8.68 -19.89 8.32
CA ASP A 235 -8.65 -19.80 9.77
C ASP A 235 -8.58 -18.33 10.24
N SER A 236 -8.68 -18.11 11.53
CA SER A 236 -8.60 -16.76 12.11
C SER A 236 -7.86 -16.77 13.44
N TRP A 237 -7.00 -15.77 13.62
CA TRP A 237 -6.12 -15.64 14.79
C TRP A 237 -6.20 -14.23 15.37
N PHE A 238 -6.02 -14.14 16.70
CA PHE A 238 -5.71 -12.87 17.31
C PHE A 238 -4.22 -12.60 17.17
N ILE A 239 -3.87 -11.34 16.86
CA ILE A 239 -2.52 -10.95 16.48
C ILE A 239 -1.46 -11.30 17.54
N ASP A 240 -1.79 -11.16 18.82
CA ASP A 240 -0.89 -11.49 19.93
C ASP A 240 -0.53 -12.98 19.98
N ILE A 241 -1.51 -13.85 19.78
CA ILE A 241 -1.30 -15.30 19.73
C ILE A 241 -0.57 -15.69 18.45
N MET A 242 -0.96 -15.11 17.30
CA MET A 242 -0.30 -15.37 16.03
C MET A 242 1.19 -14.98 16.03
N ALA A 243 1.54 -13.90 16.73
CA ALA A 243 2.93 -13.45 16.84
C ALA A 243 3.75 -14.24 17.87
N ALA A 244 3.11 -14.97 18.78
CA ALA A 244 3.76 -15.76 19.83
C ALA A 244 4.07 -17.21 19.39
N ASN A 245 3.37 -17.72 18.38
CA ASN A 245 3.50 -19.08 17.86
C ASN A 245 4.33 -19.13 16.56
#